data_e41eac0878c248eadee7eb917d318c5f
#
_entry.id   e41eac0878c248eadee7eb917d318c5f
#
_cell.length_a   1.000
_cell.length_b   1.000
_cell.length_c   1.000
_cell.angle_alpha   90.00
_cell.angle_beta   90.00
_cell.angle_gamma   90.00
#
_symmetry.space_group_name_H-M   'P 1'
#
loop_
_entity.id
_entity.type
_entity.pdbx_description
1 polymer ?
#
loop_
_entity_poly.entity_id
_entity_poly.type
_entity_poly.pdbx_seq_one_letter_code
_entity_poly.pdbx_strand_id
1 'polypeptide(L)' 'MTMWNNVILCLGSNTDCEANLKSAASLLRAYFGSIRFSEAIYTEPIGLSDSGLFLNQVAVAGTNA' A
#
# COMPACT_ATOMS: atom_id res chain seq x y z
N MET A 1 3.95 -5.82 -29.70
CA MET A 1 4.83 -6.13 -28.57
C MET A 1 4.20 -5.64 -27.28
N THR A 2 4.12 -6.50 -26.30
CA THR A 2 3.57 -6.12 -25.01
C THR A 2 4.69 -5.55 -24.14
N MET A 3 4.47 -4.38 -23.57
CA MET A 3 5.40 -3.76 -22.64
C MET A 3 4.83 -3.82 -21.23
N TRP A 4 5.67 -4.24 -20.31
CA TRP A 4 5.32 -4.25 -18.90
C TRP A 4 5.89 -3.02 -18.20
N ASN A 5 5.06 -2.36 -17.46
CA ASN A 5 5.43 -1.22 -16.64
C ASN A 5 5.31 -1.60 -15.17
N ASN A 6 6.20 -1.08 -14.35
CA ASN A 6 6.11 -1.24 -12.91
C ASN A 6 5.47 0.01 -12.32
N VAL A 7 4.49 -0.23 -11.45
CA VAL A 7 3.82 0.83 -10.72
C VAL A 7 4.15 0.66 -9.25
N ILE A 8 4.60 1.74 -8.62
CA ILE A 8 4.89 1.73 -7.19
C ILE A 8 3.77 2.45 -6.47
N LEU A 9 3.17 1.79 -5.50
CA LEU A 9 2.05 2.30 -4.74
C LEU A 9 2.46 2.41 -3.28
N CYS A 10 2.09 3.53 -2.65
CA CYS A 10 2.28 3.72 -1.22
C CYS A 10 0.93 3.71 -0.54
N LEU A 11 0.78 2.85 0.45
CA LEU A 11 -0.44 2.70 1.22
C LEU A 11 -0.21 3.22 2.62
N GLY A 12 -1.14 3.98 3.15
CA GLY A 12 -1.03 4.49 4.50
C GLY A 12 -2.39 4.62 5.16
N SER A 13 -2.44 4.37 6.44
CA SER A 13 -3.66 4.52 7.23
C SER A 13 -3.29 4.83 8.68
N ASN A 14 -4.06 5.71 9.31
CA ASN A 14 -3.91 5.99 10.74
C ASN A 14 -5.16 5.65 11.54
N THR A 15 -6.14 5.04 10.91
CA THR A 15 -7.37 4.59 11.56
C THR A 15 -7.66 3.18 11.08
N ASP A 16 -7.92 2.27 12.02
CA ASP A 16 -8.14 0.85 11.68
C ASP A 16 -7.10 0.33 10.69
N CYS A 17 -5.84 0.63 10.97
CA CYS A 17 -4.74 0.52 10.03
C CYS A 17 -4.63 -0.84 9.37
N GLU A 18 -4.60 -1.88 10.18
CA GLU A 18 -4.41 -3.24 9.68
C GLU A 18 -5.58 -3.68 8.79
N ALA A 19 -6.80 -3.39 9.23
CA ALA A 19 -8.00 -3.73 8.47
C ALA A 19 -8.04 -2.97 7.15
N ASN A 20 -7.71 -1.68 7.17
CA ASN A 20 -7.74 -0.85 5.97
C ASN A 20 -6.67 -1.27 4.97
N LEU A 21 -5.45 -1.53 5.43
CA LEU A 21 -4.40 -1.99 4.53
C LEU A 21 -4.71 -3.37 3.94
N LYS A 22 -5.26 -4.25 4.75
CA LYS A 22 -5.65 -5.57 4.29
C LYS A 22 -6.74 -5.50 3.22
N SER A 23 -7.73 -4.64 3.42
CA SER A 23 -8.79 -4.42 2.44
C SER A 23 -8.22 -3.83 1.15
N ALA A 24 -7.36 -2.83 1.26
CA ALA A 24 -6.71 -2.22 0.10
C ALA A 24 -5.87 -3.25 -0.66
N ALA A 25 -5.11 -4.07 0.05
CA ALA A 25 -4.30 -5.10 -0.57
C ALA A 25 -5.15 -6.10 -1.35
N SER A 26 -6.29 -6.50 -0.80
CA SER A 26 -7.21 -7.41 -1.49
C SER A 26 -7.75 -6.82 -2.77
N LEU A 27 -8.14 -5.55 -2.74
CA LEU A 27 -8.63 -4.85 -3.92
C LEU A 27 -7.54 -4.71 -4.98
N LEU A 28 -6.32 -4.39 -4.56
CA LEU A 28 -5.21 -4.24 -5.47
C LEU A 28 -4.80 -5.56 -6.11
N ARG A 29 -4.84 -6.65 -5.36
CA ARG A 29 -4.58 -7.98 -5.92
C ARG A 29 -5.60 -8.36 -6.96
N ALA A 30 -6.86 -7.98 -6.76
CA ALA A 30 -7.91 -8.23 -7.73
C ALA A 30 -7.72 -7.39 -9.00
N TYR A 31 -7.24 -6.16 -8.85
CA TYR A 31 -7.03 -5.24 -9.96
C TYR A 31 -5.76 -5.56 -10.75
N PHE A 32 -4.65 -5.72 -10.05
CA PHE A 32 -3.37 -6.06 -10.66
C PHE A 32 -3.15 -7.56 -10.53
N GLY A 33 -3.06 -8.28 -11.59
CA GLY A 33 -2.82 -9.72 -11.52
C GLY A 33 -1.46 -10.06 -10.91
N SER A 34 -0.49 -9.16 -10.99
CA SER A 34 0.85 -9.35 -10.47
C SER A 34 1.20 -8.16 -9.57
N ILE A 35 1.27 -8.40 -8.27
CA ILE A 35 1.59 -7.37 -7.30
C ILE A 35 2.31 -7.99 -6.10
N ARG A 36 3.29 -7.26 -5.57
CA ARG A 36 4.01 -7.66 -4.37
C ARG A 36 3.97 -6.53 -3.35
N PHE A 37 3.87 -6.89 -2.09
CA PHE A 37 3.78 -5.96 -0.97
C PHE A 37 5.01 -6.08 -0.09
N SER A 38 5.50 -4.94 0.41
CA SER A 38 6.51 -4.90 1.44
C SER A 38 5.89 -5.24 2.80
N GLU A 39 6.72 -5.33 3.84
CA GLU A 39 6.24 -5.34 5.20
C GLU A 39 5.54 -4.01 5.48
N ALA A 40 4.50 -4.06 6.29
CA ALA A 40 3.84 -2.86 6.79
C ALA A 40 4.61 -2.35 8.01
N ILE A 41 4.86 -1.04 8.05
CA ILE A 41 5.66 -0.41 9.09
C ILE A 41 4.87 0.71 9.72
N TYR A 42 4.84 0.76 11.05
CA TYR A 42 4.24 1.87 11.78
C TYR A 42 5.22 3.03 11.85
N THR A 43 4.72 4.23 11.56
CA THR A 43 5.51 5.46 11.66
C THR A 43 4.72 6.52 12.38
N GLU A 44 5.44 7.45 13.03
CA GLU A 44 4.81 8.59 13.67
C GLU A 44 4.58 9.71 12.65
N PRO A 45 3.39 10.34 12.67
CA PRO A 45 3.16 11.49 11.80
C PRO A 45 3.98 12.69 12.29
N ILE A 46 4.56 13.42 11.35
CA ILE A 46 5.39 14.56 11.64
C ILE A 46 4.48 15.73 12.03
N GLY A 47 4.74 16.32 13.20
CA GLY A 47 4.05 17.52 13.65
C GLY A 47 2.63 17.35 14.15
N LEU A 48 2.17 16.10 14.31
CA LEU A 48 0.80 15.79 14.76
C LEU A 48 0.88 14.89 15.99
N SER A 49 1.10 15.49 17.14
CA SER A 49 1.36 14.73 18.36
C SER A 49 0.15 13.92 18.86
N ASP A 50 -1.06 14.31 18.49
CA ASP A 50 -2.27 13.63 18.94
C ASP A 50 -2.77 12.55 17.98
N SER A 51 -2.13 12.43 16.83
CA SER A 51 -2.49 11.41 15.85
C SER A 51 -1.85 10.09 16.22
N GLY A 52 -2.56 9.01 16.06
CA GLY A 52 -1.99 7.68 16.22
C GLY A 52 -0.91 7.42 15.18
N LEU A 53 -0.30 6.27 15.29
CA LEU A 53 0.72 5.85 14.32
C LEU A 53 0.07 5.59 12.97
N PHE A 54 0.80 5.92 11.91
CA PHE A 54 0.44 5.49 10.57
C PHE A 54 1.03 4.12 10.29
N LEU A 55 0.25 3.27 9.68
CA LEU A 55 0.76 2.02 9.14
C LEU A 55 0.99 2.22 7.65
N ASN A 56 2.23 2.04 7.22
CA ASN A 56 2.63 2.28 5.84
C ASN A 56 3.12 1.00 5.18
N GLN A 57 2.81 0.87 3.90
CA GLN A 57 3.20 -0.28 3.13
C GLN A 57 3.43 0.14 1.69
N VAL A 58 4.42 -0.47 1.04
CA VAL A 58 4.71 -0.22 -0.36
C VAL A 58 4.31 -1.45 -1.16
N ALA A 59 3.76 -1.23 -2.33
CA ALA A 59 3.45 -2.31 -3.26
C ALA A 59 4.07 -2.01 -4.63
N VAL A 60 4.50 -3.05 -5.31
CA VAL A 60 4.98 -2.96 -6.68
C VAL A 60 4.12 -3.87 -7.54
N ALA A 61 3.48 -3.27 -8.53
CA ALA A 61 2.59 -4.00 -9.44
C ALA A 61 3.16 -3.96 -10.86
N GLY A 62 3.01 -5.06 -11.56
CA GLY A 62 3.31 -5.11 -12.98
C GLY A 62 2.02 -4.90 -13.77
N THR A 63 2.11 -4.12 -14.81
CA THR A 63 0.96 -3.86 -15.69
C THR A 63 1.45 -3.65 -17.12
N ASN A 64 0.61 -4.04 -18.06
CA ASN A 64 0.88 -3.79 -19.48
C ASN A 64 0.03 -2.63 -20.03
N ALA A 65 -0.53 -1.86 -19.13
CA ALA A 65 -1.32 -0.70 -19.49
C ALA A 65 -0.44 0.46 -19.93
#